data_11eb4b752fb367b7151b149b7b2aad84
#
_entry.id   11eb4b752fb367b7151b149b7b2aad84
#
_cell.length_a   1.000
_cell.length_b   1.000
_cell.length_c   1.000
_cell.angle_alpha   90.00
_cell.angle_beta   90.00
_cell.angle_gamma   90.00
#
_symmetry.space_group_name_H-M   'P 1'
#
loop_
_entity.id
_entity.type
_entity.pdbx_description
1 polymer ?
#
loop_
_entity_poly.entity_id
_entity_poly.type
_entity_poly.pdbx_seq_one_letter_code
_entity_poly.pdbx_strand_id
1 'polypeptide(L)'
;RRKAPGASERLYRQVVEFVQRMRTLDLFKAPGVAETIDWTNALVALNAMRLDPATVHDTLGVLLKYQDDIARMGGGDTAKILDELKARALLD
;
A
#
# COMPACT_ATOMS: atom_id res chain seq x y z
N ARG A 1 -4.56 10.77 14.96
CA ARG A 1 -4.07 10.03 13.82
C ARG A 1 -2.55 9.91 13.86
N ARG A 2 -2.07 8.72 13.61
CA ARG A 2 -0.66 8.44 13.64
C ARG A 2 -0.04 8.42 12.27
N LYS A 3 1.20 8.87 12.18
CA LYS A 3 2.01 8.76 10.97
C LYS A 3 3.33 8.09 11.33
N ALA A 4 3.87 7.37 10.35
CA ALA A 4 5.21 6.82 10.50
C ALA A 4 6.22 7.97 10.48
N PRO A 5 7.26 7.92 11.35
CA PRO A 5 8.29 8.96 11.31
C PRO A 5 8.98 9.01 9.95
N GLY A 6 9.18 10.20 9.43
CA GLY A 6 9.85 10.41 8.16
C GLY A 6 8.96 10.29 6.93
N ALA A 7 7.71 9.87 7.08
CA ALA A 7 6.80 9.79 5.94
C ALA A 7 6.30 11.18 5.58
N SER A 8 6.26 11.50 4.28
CA SER A 8 5.66 12.73 3.81
C SER A 8 4.14 12.62 3.92
N GLU A 9 3.46 13.77 3.98
CA GLU A 9 2.00 13.80 3.95
C GLU A 9 1.46 13.10 2.72
N ARG A 10 2.11 13.33 1.58
CA ARG A 10 1.69 12.74 0.32
C ARG A 10 1.78 11.21 0.37
N LEU A 11 2.93 10.69 0.80
CA LEU A 11 3.11 9.25 0.88
C LEU A 11 2.12 8.63 1.86
N TYR A 12 1.94 9.26 3.02
CA TYR A 12 1.02 8.74 4.01
C TYR A 12 -0.40 8.66 3.47
N ARG A 13 -0.83 9.70 2.75
CA ARG A 13 -2.16 9.73 2.16
C ARG A 13 -2.34 8.62 1.13
N GLN A 14 -1.31 8.40 0.30
CA GLN A 14 -1.36 7.34 -0.70
C GLN A 14 -1.45 5.97 -0.03
N VAL A 15 -0.69 5.76 1.05
CA VAL A 15 -0.73 4.51 1.81
C VAL A 15 -2.13 4.26 2.36
N VAL A 16 -2.72 5.26 2.98
CA VAL A 16 -4.05 5.12 3.57
C VAL A 16 -5.08 4.78 2.50
N GLU A 17 -5.06 5.48 1.37
CA GLU A 17 -6.02 5.22 0.31
C GLU A 17 -5.82 3.84 -0.29
N PHE A 18 -4.57 3.42 -0.46
CA PHE A 18 -4.29 2.09 -0.99
C PHE A 18 -4.84 1.01 -0.07
N VAL A 19 -4.60 1.14 1.23
CA VAL A 19 -5.08 0.16 2.21
C VAL A 19 -6.60 0.14 2.25
N GLN A 20 -7.24 1.30 2.17
CA GLN A 20 -8.70 1.36 2.14
C GLN A 20 -9.27 0.61 0.94
N ARG A 21 -8.61 0.73 -0.21
CA ARG A 21 -9.03 -0.02 -1.40
C ARG A 21 -8.81 -1.52 -1.21
N MET A 22 -7.71 -1.90 -0.58
CA MET A 22 -7.46 -3.32 -0.31
C MET A 22 -8.55 -3.93 0.54
N ARG A 23 -9.12 -3.16 1.46
CA ARG A 23 -10.17 -3.66 2.34
C ARG A 23 -11.47 -3.95 1.60
N THR A 24 -11.61 -3.45 0.38
CA THR A 24 -12.78 -3.78 -0.44
C THR A 24 -12.59 -5.07 -1.23
N LEU A 25 -11.38 -5.64 -1.21
CA LEU A 25 -11.09 -6.89 -1.88
C LEU A 25 -11.39 -8.07 -0.98
N ASP A 26 -11.64 -9.22 -1.58
CA ASP A 26 -11.94 -10.44 -0.85
C ASP A 26 -10.62 -11.14 -0.47
N LEU A 27 -9.91 -10.57 0.47
CA LEU A 27 -8.64 -11.12 0.97
C LEU A 27 -8.89 -11.98 2.19
N PHE A 28 -8.02 -12.96 2.43
CA PHE A 28 -8.08 -13.75 3.64
C PHE A 28 -7.94 -12.88 4.87
N LYS A 29 -7.03 -11.92 4.79
CA LYS A 29 -6.84 -11.00 5.90
C LYS A 29 -6.36 -9.65 5.38
N ALA A 30 -7.25 -8.67 5.40
CA ALA A 30 -6.90 -7.30 5.04
C ALA A 30 -5.93 -6.73 6.07
N PRO A 31 -5.01 -5.82 5.67
CA PRO A 31 -4.05 -5.24 6.60
C PRO A 31 -4.73 -4.40 7.67
N GLY A 32 -4.24 -4.51 8.89
CA GLY A 32 -4.70 -3.69 10.00
C GLY A 32 -3.84 -2.43 10.15
N VAL A 33 -4.06 -1.72 11.26
CA VAL A 33 -3.32 -0.48 11.53
C VAL A 33 -1.83 -0.75 11.69
N ALA A 34 -1.48 -1.79 12.44
CA ALA A 34 -0.07 -2.10 12.68
C ALA A 34 0.65 -2.41 11.37
N GLU A 35 0.05 -3.24 10.53
CA GLU A 35 0.64 -3.59 9.25
C GLU A 35 0.77 -2.37 8.34
N THR A 36 -0.20 -1.47 8.40
CA THR A 36 -0.16 -0.25 7.60
C THR A 36 1.01 0.64 8.02
N ILE A 37 1.25 0.77 9.33
CA ILE A 37 2.37 1.56 9.84
C ILE A 37 3.69 0.90 9.45
N ASP A 38 3.80 -0.42 9.60
CA ASP A 38 5.01 -1.15 9.23
C ASP A 38 5.32 -0.98 7.75
N TRP A 39 4.29 -1.02 6.91
CA TRP A 39 4.48 -0.83 5.48
C TRP A 39 4.97 0.59 5.17
N THR A 40 4.37 1.59 5.83
CA THR A 40 4.81 2.97 5.64
C THR A 40 6.28 3.12 6.02
N ASN A 41 6.69 2.51 7.14
CA ASN A 41 8.09 2.55 7.57
C ASN A 41 9.01 1.88 6.54
N ALA A 42 8.58 0.77 5.96
CA ALA A 42 9.37 0.10 4.93
C ALA A 42 9.52 0.98 3.69
N LEU A 43 8.46 1.67 3.30
CA LEU A 43 8.50 2.56 2.15
C LEU A 43 9.45 3.74 2.41
N VAL A 44 9.42 4.28 3.62
CA VAL A 44 10.34 5.36 4.00
C VAL A 44 11.78 4.87 3.94
N ALA A 45 12.04 3.65 4.43
CA ALA A 45 13.38 3.08 4.42
C ALA A 45 13.91 2.89 3.00
N LEU A 46 13.02 2.70 2.03
CA LEU A 46 13.38 2.58 0.61
C LEU A 46 13.42 3.94 -0.09
N ASN A 47 13.24 5.03 0.64
CA ASN A 47 13.18 6.37 0.09
C ASN A 47 12.06 6.54 -0.93
N ALA A 48 10.97 5.81 -0.76
CA ALA A 48 9.83 5.93 -1.65
C ALA A 48 9.13 7.26 -1.42
N MET A 49 8.98 8.03 -2.49
CA MET A 49 8.27 9.31 -2.43
C MET A 49 6.80 9.14 -2.74
N ARG A 50 6.46 8.05 -3.39
CA ARG A 50 5.09 7.74 -3.79
C ARG A 50 5.00 6.24 -4.02
N LEU A 51 3.76 5.75 -4.13
CA LEU A 51 3.53 4.36 -4.46
C LEU A 51 3.64 4.16 -5.97
N ASP A 52 4.39 3.13 -6.35
CA ASP A 52 4.41 2.68 -7.74
C ASP A 52 4.34 1.15 -7.73
N PRO A 53 4.01 0.53 -8.90
CA PRO A 53 3.77 -0.92 -8.91
C PRO A 53 4.94 -1.75 -8.42
N ALA A 54 6.16 -1.37 -8.79
CA ALA A 54 7.34 -2.14 -8.40
C ALA A 54 7.58 -2.05 -6.89
N THR A 55 7.49 -0.85 -6.32
CA THR A 55 7.69 -0.64 -4.90
C THR A 55 6.64 -1.36 -4.09
N VAL A 56 5.38 -1.28 -4.51
CA VAL A 56 4.30 -1.98 -3.82
C VAL A 56 4.52 -3.47 -3.88
N HIS A 57 4.85 -4.00 -5.05
CA HIS A 57 5.08 -5.43 -5.22
C HIS A 57 6.20 -5.93 -4.29
N ASP A 58 7.30 -5.17 -4.22
CA ASP A 58 8.46 -5.58 -3.43
C ASP A 58 8.18 -5.55 -1.93
N THR A 59 7.20 -4.78 -1.49
CA THR A 59 6.92 -4.60 -0.07
C THR A 59 5.62 -5.27 0.40
N LEU A 60 4.91 -5.97 -0.49
CA LEU A 60 3.62 -6.57 -0.11
C LEU A 60 3.74 -7.54 1.05
N GLY A 61 4.89 -8.20 1.21
CA GLY A 61 5.09 -9.13 2.32
C GLY A 61 5.03 -8.46 3.69
N VAL A 62 5.22 -7.17 3.76
CA VAL A 62 5.08 -6.43 5.02
C VAL A 62 3.60 -6.25 5.36
N LEU A 63 2.76 -6.02 4.34
CA LEU A 63 1.34 -5.76 4.52
C LEU A 63 0.53 -7.03 4.72
N LEU A 64 0.83 -8.07 3.95
CA LEU A 64 -0.02 -9.24 3.86
C LEU A 64 0.68 -10.45 4.43
N LYS A 65 -0.06 -11.25 5.19
CA LYS A 65 0.50 -12.41 5.86
C LYS A 65 0.33 -13.70 5.07
N TYR A 66 -0.64 -13.74 4.18
CA TYR A 66 -0.94 -14.96 3.43
C TYR A 66 -0.43 -14.88 2.01
N GLN A 67 0.20 -15.96 1.56
CA GLN A 67 0.74 -16.01 0.20
C GLN A 67 -0.35 -15.84 -0.86
N ASP A 68 -1.53 -16.38 -0.60
CA ASP A 68 -2.64 -16.25 -1.54
C ASP A 68 -3.05 -14.79 -1.71
N ASP A 69 -3.03 -14.01 -0.63
CA ASP A 69 -3.35 -12.59 -0.71
C ASP A 69 -2.27 -11.83 -1.50
N ILE A 70 -1.01 -12.16 -1.27
CA ILE A 70 0.10 -11.54 -1.99
C ILE A 70 -0.01 -11.86 -3.48
N ALA A 71 -0.31 -13.12 -3.81
CA ALA A 71 -0.44 -13.53 -5.21
C ALA A 71 -1.59 -12.81 -5.88
N ARG A 72 -2.70 -12.62 -5.18
CA ARG A 72 -3.85 -11.91 -5.73
C ARG A 72 -3.49 -10.47 -6.08
N MET A 73 -2.79 -9.78 -5.17
CA MET A 73 -2.38 -8.40 -5.45
C MET A 73 -1.41 -8.34 -6.62
N GLY A 74 -0.51 -9.31 -6.70
CA GLY A 74 0.44 -9.39 -7.81
C GLY A 74 -0.21 -9.72 -9.14
N GLY A 75 -1.45 -10.21 -9.14
CA GLY A 75 -2.16 -10.60 -10.36
C GLY A 75 -2.92 -9.49 -11.05
N GLY A 76 -2.63 -8.22 -10.72
CA GLY A 76 -3.25 -7.10 -11.38
C GLY A 76 -4.02 -6.15 -10.47
N ASP A 77 -4.40 -6.58 -9.30
CA ASP A 77 -5.15 -5.73 -8.37
C ASP A 77 -4.35 -4.51 -7.94
N THR A 78 -3.03 -4.67 -7.74
CA THR A 78 -2.18 -3.54 -7.39
C THR A 78 -2.21 -2.47 -8.48
N ALA A 79 -2.01 -2.86 -9.73
CA ALA A 79 -2.02 -1.90 -10.83
C ALA A 79 -3.37 -1.22 -10.95
N LYS A 80 -4.45 -1.97 -10.77
CA LYS A 80 -5.80 -1.42 -10.84
C LYS A 80 -6.03 -0.37 -9.77
N ILE A 81 -5.62 -0.67 -8.52
CA ILE A 81 -5.79 0.28 -7.43
C ILE A 81 -4.95 1.53 -7.68
N LEU A 82 -3.71 1.37 -8.12
CA LEU A 82 -2.85 2.53 -8.40
C LEU A 82 -3.42 3.39 -9.51
N ASP A 83 -4.00 2.76 -10.54
CA ASP A 83 -4.65 3.52 -11.60
C ASP A 83 -5.82 4.33 -11.08
N GLU A 84 -6.61 3.75 -10.18
CA GLU A 84 -7.72 4.46 -9.56
C GLU A 84 -7.25 5.66 -8.75
N LEU A 85 -6.17 5.48 -7.99
CA LEU A 85 -5.63 6.59 -7.20
C LEU A 85 -5.07 7.69 -8.09
N LYS A 86 -4.45 7.30 -9.20
CA LYS A 86 -3.92 8.26 -10.16
C LYS A 86 -5.05 9.07 -10.80
N ALA A 87 -6.15 8.39 -11.16
CA ALA A 87 -7.31 9.05 -11.74
C ALA A 87 -7.94 10.04 -10.78
N ARG A 88 -7.79 9.82 -9.47
CA ARG A 88 -8.30 10.72 -8.44
C ARG A 88 -7.28 11.76 -8.02
N ALA A 89 -6.18 11.87 -8.75
CA ALA A 89 -5.09 12.83 -8.51
C ALA A 89 -4.41 12.63 -7.14
N LEU A 90 -4.47 11.43 -6.60
CA LEU A 90 -3.77 11.09 -5.36
C LEU A 90 -2.34 10.64 -5.59
N LEU A 91 -2.04 10.18 -6.81
CA LEU A 91 -0.70 9.86 -7.26
C LEU A 91 -0.30 10.80 -8.38
N ASP A 92 0.95 11.14 -8.39
CA ASP A 92 1.50 11.98 -9.46
C ASP A 92 2.30 11.15 -10.44
#